data_87551a9778696500b3be0584bc2f3912
#
_entry.id   87551a9778696500b3be0584bc2f3912
#
_cell.length_a   1.000
_cell.length_b   1.000
_cell.length_c   1.000
_cell.angle_alpha   90.00
_cell.angle_beta   90.00
_cell.angle_gamma   90.00
#
_symmetry.space_group_name_H-M   'P 1'
#
loop_
_entity.id
_entity.type
_entity.pdbx_description
1 polymer ?
#
loop_
_entity_poly.entity_id
_entity_poly.type
_entity_poly.pdbx_seq_one_letter_code
_entity_poly.pdbx_strand_id
1 'polypeptide(L)'
;MNLSHLDWPNILVTAFFASLGAIAGMAIKQWFYRSLEKRKVHWERASWVHQRQVEALTKLFVGLNQMKDMLQGATRGSRLAGEMSQEGYLKKWQEEAYKTWSEYIEQKLLLNKEIVASVEALFRQFHEAGISIGSAQILMEGEARMEAAAERNKAAEIANKLIPPLLDAIEIEARRVIHDETC
;
A
#
# COMPACT_ATOMS: atom_id res chain seq x y z
N MET A 1 9.98 25.51 77.23
CA MET A 1 9.08 24.64 76.41
C MET A 1 9.36 23.22 76.85
N ASN A 2 8.38 22.57 77.51
CA ASN A 2 8.57 21.23 78.08
C ASN A 2 8.28 20.20 77.00
N LEU A 3 9.31 19.57 76.46
CA LEU A 3 9.25 18.54 75.38
C LEU A 3 8.83 17.15 75.89
N SER A 4 8.42 17.02 77.16
CA SER A 4 8.12 15.77 77.84
C SER A 4 6.78 15.15 77.55
N HIS A 5 5.92 15.79 76.68
CA HIS A 5 4.60 15.28 76.29
C HIS A 5 4.51 14.95 74.81
N LEU A 6 5.63 14.88 74.07
CA LEU A 6 5.61 14.42 72.72
C LEU A 6 5.49 12.86 72.70
N ASP A 7 4.38 12.36 72.16
CA ASP A 7 4.10 10.95 72.07
C ASP A 7 4.89 10.34 70.84
N TRP A 8 6.22 10.20 71.06
CA TRP A 8 7.21 9.78 70.11
C TRP A 8 6.85 8.51 69.35
N PRO A 9 6.23 7.46 69.96
CA PRO A 9 5.82 6.26 69.25
C PRO A 9 4.80 6.54 68.16
N ASN A 10 3.79 7.37 68.43
CA ASN A 10 2.73 7.71 67.44
C ASN A 10 3.28 8.57 66.31
N ILE A 11 4.20 9.49 66.57
CA ILE A 11 4.84 10.31 65.55
C ILE A 11 5.68 9.44 64.60
N LEU A 12 6.46 8.50 65.12
CA LEU A 12 7.29 7.59 64.34
C LEU A 12 6.43 6.65 63.47
N VAL A 13 5.35 6.10 64.04
CA VAL A 13 4.43 5.24 63.30
C VAL A 13 3.75 6.02 62.18
N THR A 14 3.28 7.25 62.46
CA THR A 14 2.65 8.10 61.43
C THR A 14 3.62 8.49 60.32
N ALA A 15 4.86 8.85 60.63
CA ALA A 15 5.90 9.17 59.68
C ALA A 15 6.27 7.96 58.82
N PHE A 16 6.31 6.74 59.40
CA PHE A 16 6.57 5.51 58.69
C PHE A 16 5.47 5.18 57.66
N PHE A 17 4.20 5.25 58.05
CA PHE A 17 3.09 5.05 57.15
C PHE A 17 2.98 6.13 56.05
N ALA A 18 3.26 7.37 56.37
CA ALA A 18 3.30 8.44 55.39
C ALA A 18 4.43 8.23 54.35
N SER A 19 5.61 7.79 54.78
CA SER A 19 6.73 7.48 53.88
C SER A 19 6.43 6.26 52.98
N LEU A 20 5.84 5.20 53.52
CA LEU A 20 5.37 4.04 52.75
C LEU A 20 4.32 4.44 51.71
N GLY A 21 3.35 5.28 52.09
CA GLY A 21 2.35 5.81 51.17
C GLY A 21 2.94 6.64 50.05
N ALA A 22 3.94 7.47 50.35
CA ALA A 22 4.64 8.28 49.36
C ALA A 22 5.44 7.40 48.35
N ILE A 23 6.13 6.36 48.86
CA ILE A 23 6.88 5.41 48.00
C ILE A 23 5.93 4.61 47.11
N ALA A 24 4.84 4.07 47.67
CA ALA A 24 3.82 3.35 46.91
C ALA A 24 3.19 4.25 45.84
N GLY A 25 2.85 5.50 46.18
CA GLY A 25 2.31 6.47 45.23
C GLY A 25 3.28 6.79 44.10
N MET A 26 4.57 6.95 44.38
CA MET A 26 5.60 7.16 43.35
C MET A 26 5.77 5.92 42.46
N ALA A 27 5.75 4.71 43.02
CA ALA A 27 5.87 3.47 42.27
C ALA A 27 4.67 3.27 41.31
N ILE A 28 3.45 3.51 41.80
CA ILE A 28 2.23 3.45 41.00
C ILE A 28 2.26 4.50 39.87
N LYS A 29 2.67 5.73 40.20
CA LYS A 29 2.81 6.81 39.22
C LYS A 29 3.83 6.44 38.12
N GLN A 30 5.01 5.94 38.52
CA GLN A 30 6.05 5.52 37.57
C GLN A 30 5.59 4.34 36.66
N TRP A 31 4.89 3.35 37.26
CA TRP A 31 4.34 2.24 36.49
C TRP A 31 3.29 2.73 35.46
N PHE A 32 2.41 3.64 35.88
CA PHE A 32 1.39 4.22 35.01
C PHE A 32 2.01 5.02 33.86
N TYR A 33 3.02 5.87 34.14
CA TYR A 33 3.73 6.62 33.10
C TYR A 33 4.44 5.69 32.10
N ARG A 34 5.12 4.63 32.57
CA ARG A 34 5.75 3.64 31.69
C ARG A 34 4.73 2.90 30.84
N SER A 35 3.56 2.60 31.37
CA SER A 35 2.47 1.96 30.64
C SER A 35 1.91 2.89 29.55
N LEU A 36 1.68 4.16 29.86
CA LEU A 36 1.24 5.17 28.90
C LEU A 36 2.28 5.40 27.80
N GLU A 37 3.55 5.50 28.15
CA GLU A 37 4.63 5.70 27.19
C GLU A 37 4.76 4.52 26.22
N LYS A 38 4.65 3.28 26.71
CA LYS A 38 4.60 2.09 25.85
C LYS A 38 3.40 2.10 24.89
N ARG A 39 2.22 2.51 25.38
CA ARG A 39 1.03 2.66 24.53
C ARG A 39 1.23 3.74 23.49
N LYS A 40 1.76 4.90 23.87
CA LYS A 40 2.05 6.01 22.96
C LYS A 40 2.98 5.57 21.82
N VAL A 41 4.10 4.91 22.15
CA VAL A 41 5.05 4.38 21.16
C VAL A 41 4.38 3.35 20.23
N HIS A 42 3.51 2.51 20.78
CA HIS A 42 2.76 1.54 19.96
C HIS A 42 1.81 2.25 18.99
N TRP A 43 1.06 3.25 19.43
CA TRP A 43 0.16 4.06 18.59
C TRP A 43 0.93 4.84 17.51
N GLU A 44 2.05 5.44 17.86
CA GLU A 44 2.90 6.17 16.90
C GLU A 44 3.44 5.23 15.81
N ARG A 45 3.85 4.01 16.18
CA ARG A 45 4.30 2.99 15.20
C ARG A 45 3.16 2.51 14.31
N ALA A 46 2.00 2.22 14.87
CA ALA A 46 0.83 1.79 14.10
C ALA A 46 0.42 2.88 13.10
N SER A 47 0.31 4.13 13.54
CA SER A 47 0.01 5.28 12.69
C SER A 47 1.04 5.47 11.58
N TRP A 48 2.34 5.32 11.88
CA TRP A 48 3.40 5.42 10.88
C TRP A 48 3.30 4.30 9.82
N VAL A 49 3.07 3.05 10.24
CA VAL A 49 2.91 1.92 9.32
C VAL A 49 1.70 2.14 8.42
N HIS A 50 0.57 2.54 9.00
CA HIS A 50 -0.65 2.85 8.25
C HIS A 50 -0.43 3.95 7.21
N GLN A 51 0.20 5.07 7.60
CA GLN A 51 0.52 6.14 6.66
C GLN A 51 1.38 5.64 5.50
N ARG A 52 2.37 4.78 5.77
CA ARG A 52 3.20 4.16 4.73
C ARG A 52 2.42 3.21 3.82
N GLN A 53 1.46 2.46 4.37
CA GLN A 53 0.56 1.62 3.58
C GLN A 53 -0.31 2.45 2.63
N VAL A 54 -0.91 3.53 3.13
CA VAL A 54 -1.73 4.44 2.31
C VAL A 54 -0.90 5.07 1.18
N GLU A 55 0.32 5.54 1.47
CA GLU A 55 1.23 6.07 0.46
C GLU A 55 1.58 5.01 -0.60
N ALA A 56 1.89 3.78 -0.16
CA ALA A 56 2.22 2.66 -1.04
C ALA A 56 1.06 2.30 -1.96
N LEU A 57 -0.15 2.16 -1.39
CA LEU A 57 -1.36 1.86 -2.14
C LEU A 57 -1.71 2.95 -3.16
N THR A 58 -1.57 4.22 -2.77
CA THR A 58 -1.85 5.35 -3.67
C THR A 58 -0.91 5.36 -4.86
N LYS A 59 0.40 5.20 -4.64
CA LYS A 59 1.41 5.16 -5.71
C LYS A 59 1.16 3.98 -6.65
N LEU A 60 0.95 2.79 -6.07
CA LEU A 60 0.69 1.58 -6.82
C LEU A 60 -0.57 1.72 -7.70
N PHE A 61 -1.66 2.23 -7.15
CA PHE A 61 -2.91 2.41 -7.88
C PHE A 61 -2.78 3.41 -9.04
N VAL A 62 -2.05 4.50 -8.84
CA VAL A 62 -1.74 5.47 -9.90
C VAL A 62 -0.93 4.81 -11.02
N GLY A 63 0.14 4.09 -10.70
CA GLY A 63 0.98 3.39 -11.68
C GLY A 63 0.20 2.33 -12.46
N LEU A 64 -0.62 1.52 -11.79
CA LEU A 64 -1.45 0.49 -12.42
C LEU A 64 -2.48 1.10 -13.40
N ASN A 65 -3.11 2.24 -13.05
CA ASN A 65 -4.02 2.95 -13.96
C ASN A 65 -3.27 3.54 -15.15
N GLN A 66 -2.09 4.11 -14.96
CA GLN A 66 -1.26 4.61 -16.05
C GLN A 66 -0.87 3.49 -17.01
N MET A 67 -0.48 2.32 -16.50
CA MET A 67 -0.20 1.12 -17.31
C MET A 67 -1.43 0.71 -18.13
N LYS A 68 -2.63 0.68 -17.52
CA LYS A 68 -3.88 0.36 -18.22
C LYS A 68 -4.13 1.35 -19.36
N ASP A 69 -4.03 2.66 -19.11
CA ASP A 69 -4.31 3.68 -20.10
C ASP A 69 -3.31 3.63 -21.28
N MET A 70 -2.03 3.38 -21.01
CA MET A 70 -1.01 3.19 -22.05
C MET A 70 -1.27 1.92 -22.87
N LEU A 71 -1.65 0.81 -22.22
CA LEU A 71 -1.97 -0.45 -22.88
C LEU A 71 -3.22 -0.29 -23.76
N GLN A 72 -4.28 0.36 -23.29
CA GLN A 72 -5.45 0.68 -24.07
C GLN A 72 -5.11 1.56 -25.28
N GLY A 73 -4.24 2.56 -25.10
CA GLY A 73 -3.71 3.37 -26.21
C GLY A 73 -2.94 2.55 -27.22
N ALA A 74 -2.12 1.58 -26.80
CA ALA A 74 -1.36 0.70 -27.68
C ALA A 74 -2.26 -0.27 -28.49
N THR A 75 -3.41 -0.67 -27.94
CA THR A 75 -4.34 -1.63 -28.60
C THR A 75 -5.37 -0.98 -29.51
N ARG A 76 -5.56 0.35 -29.48
CA ARG A 76 -6.53 1.05 -30.34
C ARG A 76 -6.21 0.85 -31.82
N GLY A 77 -7.22 0.47 -32.58
CA GLY A 77 -7.09 0.23 -34.02
C GLY A 77 -7.08 1.52 -34.86
N SER A 78 -7.76 2.60 -34.43
CA SER A 78 -7.82 3.90 -35.09
C SER A 78 -7.28 4.98 -34.15
N ARG A 79 -6.62 5.99 -34.73
CA ARG A 79 -6.02 7.09 -33.99
C ARG A 79 -6.44 8.43 -34.57
N LEU A 80 -6.59 9.41 -33.71
CA LEU A 80 -6.82 10.78 -34.12
C LEU A 80 -5.49 11.45 -34.48
N ALA A 81 -5.56 12.45 -35.36
CA ALA A 81 -4.39 13.25 -35.72
C ALA A 81 -3.82 13.93 -34.47
N GLY A 82 -2.53 13.75 -34.23
CA GLY A 82 -1.84 14.26 -33.04
C GLY A 82 -1.74 13.28 -31.87
N GLU A 83 -2.38 12.12 -31.89
CA GLU A 83 -2.15 11.06 -30.91
C GLU A 83 -0.79 10.41 -31.07
N MET A 84 -0.27 9.90 -29.95
CA MET A 84 0.99 9.15 -29.92
C MET A 84 0.93 7.90 -30.82
N SER A 85 2.04 7.52 -31.44
CA SER A 85 2.13 6.30 -32.21
C SER A 85 1.94 5.04 -31.32
N GLN A 86 1.59 3.91 -31.91
CA GLN A 86 1.45 2.64 -31.20
C GLN A 86 2.74 2.26 -30.49
N GLU A 87 3.84 2.42 -31.18
CA GLU A 87 5.17 2.18 -30.64
C GLU A 87 5.49 3.12 -29.47
N GLY A 88 5.09 4.40 -29.56
CA GLY A 88 5.21 5.35 -28.48
C GLY A 88 4.42 4.97 -27.23
N TYR A 89 3.18 4.49 -27.41
CA TYR A 89 2.38 3.97 -26.29
C TYR A 89 3.00 2.70 -25.69
N LEU A 90 3.49 1.79 -26.52
CA LEU A 90 4.12 0.56 -26.03
C LEU A 90 5.40 0.84 -25.26
N LYS A 91 6.24 1.74 -25.77
CA LYS A 91 7.45 2.15 -25.05
C LYS A 91 7.15 2.77 -23.70
N LYS A 92 6.21 3.71 -23.64
CA LYS A 92 5.78 4.33 -22.38
C LYS A 92 5.14 3.32 -21.43
N TRP A 93 4.36 2.37 -21.95
CA TRP A 93 3.80 1.29 -21.16
C TRP A 93 4.89 0.43 -20.54
N GLN A 94 5.94 0.07 -21.29
CA GLN A 94 7.06 -0.71 -20.77
C GLN A 94 7.84 0.06 -19.67
N GLU A 95 8.10 1.35 -19.88
CA GLU A 95 8.75 2.21 -18.90
C GLU A 95 7.92 2.29 -17.60
N GLU A 96 6.62 2.52 -17.71
CA GLU A 96 5.73 2.61 -16.53
C GLU A 96 5.55 1.24 -15.86
N ALA A 97 5.48 0.15 -16.62
CA ALA A 97 5.40 -1.21 -16.09
C ALA A 97 6.63 -1.56 -15.25
N TYR A 98 7.83 -1.23 -15.74
CA TYR A 98 9.06 -1.46 -15.00
C TYR A 98 9.11 -0.64 -13.71
N LYS A 99 8.77 0.65 -13.79
CA LYS A 99 8.72 1.55 -12.63
C LYS A 99 7.72 1.06 -11.58
N THR A 100 6.47 0.81 -12.00
CA THR A 100 5.39 0.36 -11.10
C THR A 100 5.71 -0.98 -10.46
N TRP A 101 6.31 -1.92 -11.21
CA TRP A 101 6.77 -3.19 -10.67
C TRP A 101 7.87 -3.03 -9.64
N SER A 102 8.88 -2.18 -9.90
CA SER A 102 9.96 -1.89 -8.96
C SER A 102 9.43 -1.30 -7.66
N GLU A 103 8.56 -0.28 -7.76
CA GLU A 103 7.90 0.33 -6.60
C GLU A 103 7.04 -0.67 -5.81
N TYR A 104 6.32 -1.55 -6.52
CA TYR A 104 5.55 -2.62 -5.88
C TYR A 104 6.45 -3.58 -5.08
N ILE A 105 7.56 -4.04 -5.64
CA ILE A 105 8.47 -4.96 -4.95
C ILE A 105 9.05 -4.32 -3.68
N GLU A 106 9.42 -3.03 -3.72
CA GLU A 106 9.92 -2.30 -2.56
C GLU A 106 8.86 -2.19 -1.44
N GLN A 107 7.60 -2.07 -1.81
CA GLN A 107 6.50 -1.81 -0.87
C GLN A 107 5.66 -3.05 -0.53
N LYS A 108 5.92 -4.19 -1.19
CA LYS A 108 5.14 -5.43 -1.05
C LYS A 108 4.92 -5.88 0.40
N LEU A 109 5.92 -5.68 1.27
CA LEU A 109 5.86 -6.05 2.69
C LEU A 109 4.88 -5.20 3.51
N LEU A 110 4.49 -4.03 3.00
CA LEU A 110 3.51 -3.15 3.63
C LEU A 110 2.06 -3.51 3.25
N LEU A 111 1.87 -4.33 2.22
CA LEU A 111 0.56 -4.66 1.67
C LEU A 111 0.01 -5.96 2.31
N ASN A 112 -1.30 -6.04 2.45
CA ASN A 112 -1.95 -7.27 2.89
C ASN A 112 -1.89 -8.35 1.78
N LYS A 113 -2.12 -9.62 2.15
CA LYS A 113 -1.99 -10.76 1.24
C LYS A 113 -3.00 -10.72 0.09
N GLU A 114 -4.19 -10.20 0.33
CA GLU A 114 -5.28 -10.08 -0.64
C GLU A 114 -4.89 -9.08 -1.74
N ILE A 115 -4.39 -7.91 -1.35
CA ILE A 115 -3.89 -6.90 -2.29
C ILE A 115 -2.70 -7.44 -3.07
N VAL A 116 -1.73 -8.08 -2.41
CA VAL A 116 -0.58 -8.70 -3.06
C VAL A 116 -1.02 -9.69 -4.13
N ALA A 117 -1.95 -10.60 -3.81
CA ALA A 117 -2.45 -11.60 -4.76
C ALA A 117 -3.15 -10.96 -5.96
N SER A 118 -3.98 -9.94 -5.73
CA SER A 118 -4.69 -9.20 -6.79
C SER A 118 -3.74 -8.43 -7.69
N VAL A 119 -2.73 -7.77 -7.11
CA VAL A 119 -1.70 -7.03 -7.86
C VAL A 119 -0.86 -7.98 -8.71
N GLU A 120 -0.44 -9.13 -8.18
CA GLU A 120 0.32 -10.13 -8.95
C GLU A 120 -0.52 -10.77 -10.06
N ALA A 121 -1.80 -10.98 -9.84
CA ALA A 121 -2.72 -11.42 -10.89
C ALA A 121 -2.84 -10.36 -12.00
N LEU A 122 -2.95 -9.08 -11.63
CA LEU A 122 -3.02 -7.98 -12.57
C LEU A 122 -1.73 -7.82 -13.38
N PHE A 123 -0.55 -7.91 -12.76
CA PHE A 123 0.72 -7.88 -13.49
C PHE A 123 0.86 -9.03 -14.49
N ARG A 124 0.33 -10.22 -14.18
CA ARG A 124 0.28 -11.34 -15.15
C ARG A 124 -0.56 -10.99 -16.38
N GLN A 125 -1.72 -10.33 -16.18
CA GLN A 125 -2.56 -9.88 -17.31
C GLN A 125 -1.85 -8.80 -18.14
N PHE A 126 -1.18 -7.84 -17.50
CA PHE A 126 -0.37 -6.84 -18.20
C PHE A 126 0.76 -7.49 -19.01
N HIS A 127 1.44 -8.48 -18.46
CA HIS A 127 2.51 -9.22 -19.14
C HIS A 127 1.98 -9.97 -20.35
N GLU A 128 0.86 -10.69 -20.21
CA GLU A 128 0.22 -11.42 -21.29
C GLU A 128 -0.21 -10.49 -22.44
N ALA A 129 -0.83 -9.35 -22.10
CA ALA A 129 -1.20 -8.35 -23.10
C ALA A 129 0.04 -7.76 -23.81
N GLY A 130 1.12 -7.51 -23.09
CA GLY A 130 2.39 -7.03 -23.65
C GLY A 130 3.00 -8.02 -24.64
N ILE A 131 2.99 -9.32 -24.31
CA ILE A 131 3.44 -10.39 -25.21
C ILE A 131 2.58 -10.40 -26.50
N SER A 132 1.25 -10.35 -26.37
CA SER A 132 0.35 -10.34 -27.52
C SER A 132 0.58 -9.13 -28.43
N ILE A 133 0.83 -7.94 -27.88
CA ILE A 133 1.17 -6.74 -28.69
C ILE A 133 2.53 -6.92 -29.39
N GLY A 134 3.54 -7.42 -28.69
CA GLY A 134 4.86 -7.69 -29.28
C GLY A 134 4.78 -8.73 -30.40
N SER A 135 4.03 -9.81 -30.21
CA SER A 135 3.78 -10.82 -31.23
C SER A 135 3.06 -10.23 -32.45
N ALA A 136 2.05 -9.38 -32.22
CA ALA A 136 1.34 -8.72 -33.31
C ALA A 136 2.27 -7.83 -34.15
N GLN A 137 3.25 -7.14 -33.55
CA GLN A 137 4.23 -6.35 -34.28
C GLN A 137 5.13 -7.21 -35.17
N ILE A 138 5.67 -8.31 -34.63
CA ILE A 138 6.52 -9.26 -35.39
C ILE A 138 5.75 -9.86 -36.56
N LEU A 139 4.49 -10.27 -36.33
CA LEU A 139 3.62 -10.82 -37.35
C LEU A 139 3.29 -9.80 -38.45
N MET A 140 3.13 -8.53 -38.11
CA MET A 140 2.94 -7.45 -39.10
C MET A 140 4.15 -7.25 -39.99
N GLU A 141 5.38 -7.33 -39.43
CA GLU A 141 6.63 -7.26 -40.20
C GLU A 141 6.79 -8.47 -41.16
N GLY A 142 6.30 -9.65 -40.72
CA GLY A 142 6.27 -10.87 -41.52
C GLY A 142 5.09 -11.00 -42.49
N GLU A 143 4.31 -9.95 -42.74
CA GLU A 143 3.11 -9.93 -43.61
C GLU A 143 1.94 -10.81 -43.13
N ALA A 144 1.99 -11.43 -41.95
CA ALA A 144 0.93 -12.27 -41.37
C ALA A 144 -0.18 -11.42 -40.72
N ARG A 145 -0.88 -10.62 -41.53
CA ARG A 145 -1.82 -9.58 -41.07
C ARG A 145 -3.01 -10.11 -40.27
N MET A 146 -3.51 -11.30 -40.60
CA MET A 146 -4.66 -11.90 -39.90
C MET A 146 -4.28 -12.34 -38.51
N GLU A 147 -3.13 -13.00 -38.36
CA GLU A 147 -2.59 -13.43 -37.07
C GLU A 147 -2.22 -12.24 -36.22
N ALA A 148 -1.61 -11.21 -36.81
CA ALA A 148 -1.31 -9.94 -36.11
C ALA A 148 -2.57 -9.25 -35.57
N ALA A 149 -3.66 -9.27 -36.34
CA ALA A 149 -4.96 -8.73 -35.90
C ALA A 149 -5.56 -9.57 -34.78
N ALA A 150 -5.43 -10.89 -34.79
CA ALA A 150 -5.90 -11.77 -33.73
C ALA A 150 -5.16 -11.50 -32.41
N GLU A 151 -3.83 -11.40 -32.42
CA GLU A 151 -3.01 -11.08 -31.26
C GLU A 151 -3.33 -9.69 -30.72
N ARG A 152 -3.53 -8.69 -31.58
CA ARG A 152 -3.95 -7.35 -31.13
C ARG A 152 -5.31 -7.37 -30.49
N ASN A 153 -6.27 -8.12 -31.03
CA ASN A 153 -7.60 -8.26 -30.45
C ASN A 153 -7.55 -8.95 -29.07
N LYS A 154 -6.69 -9.96 -28.92
CA LYS A 154 -6.44 -10.61 -27.62
C LYS A 154 -5.91 -9.60 -26.59
N ALA A 155 -4.91 -8.81 -26.95
CA ALA A 155 -4.39 -7.76 -26.06
C ALA A 155 -5.47 -6.71 -25.71
N ALA A 156 -6.30 -6.31 -26.69
CA ALA A 156 -7.40 -5.38 -26.45
C ALA A 156 -8.47 -5.97 -25.53
N GLU A 157 -8.75 -7.26 -25.64
CA GLU A 157 -9.69 -7.97 -24.76
C GLU A 157 -9.16 -7.98 -23.31
N ILE A 158 -7.88 -8.30 -23.10
CA ILE A 158 -7.25 -8.25 -21.79
C ILE A 158 -7.33 -6.83 -21.23
N ALA A 159 -6.94 -5.82 -22.00
CA ALA A 159 -6.91 -4.42 -21.56
C ALA A 159 -8.30 -3.86 -21.19
N ASN A 160 -9.35 -4.28 -21.88
CA ASN A 160 -10.68 -3.70 -21.74
C ASN A 160 -11.64 -4.54 -20.90
N LYS A 161 -11.42 -5.87 -20.77
CA LYS A 161 -12.34 -6.77 -20.07
C LYS A 161 -11.74 -7.43 -18.83
N LEU A 162 -10.43 -7.79 -18.84
CA LEU A 162 -9.82 -8.53 -17.74
C LEU A 162 -9.12 -7.62 -16.72
N ILE A 163 -8.47 -6.56 -17.17
CA ILE A 163 -7.76 -5.63 -16.31
C ILE A 163 -8.69 -4.77 -15.44
N PRO A 164 -9.78 -4.16 -15.95
CA PRO A 164 -10.63 -3.27 -15.13
C PRO A 164 -11.19 -3.94 -13.87
N PRO A 165 -11.80 -5.14 -13.91
CA PRO A 165 -12.35 -5.75 -12.69
C PRO A 165 -11.28 -6.11 -11.65
N LEU A 166 -10.03 -6.37 -12.07
CA LEU A 166 -8.92 -6.60 -11.14
C LEU A 166 -8.47 -5.27 -10.48
N LEU A 167 -8.48 -4.17 -11.21
CA LEU A 167 -8.23 -2.84 -10.65
C LEU A 167 -9.32 -2.44 -9.66
N ASP A 168 -10.58 -2.68 -10.00
CA ASP A 168 -11.71 -2.40 -9.11
C ASP A 168 -11.60 -3.22 -7.81
N ALA A 169 -11.20 -4.49 -7.89
CA ALA A 169 -10.97 -5.34 -6.72
C ALA A 169 -9.85 -4.79 -5.82
N ILE A 170 -8.74 -4.33 -6.43
CA ILE A 170 -7.64 -3.70 -5.68
C ILE A 170 -8.12 -2.40 -5.03
N GLU A 171 -8.92 -1.58 -5.72
CA GLU A 171 -9.46 -0.34 -5.17
C GLU A 171 -10.38 -0.59 -3.98
N ILE A 172 -11.26 -1.59 -4.07
CA ILE A 172 -12.17 -1.97 -2.97
C ILE A 172 -11.37 -2.37 -1.73
N GLU A 173 -10.37 -3.24 -1.89
CA GLU A 173 -9.52 -3.68 -0.79
C GLU A 173 -8.64 -2.54 -0.23
N ALA A 174 -8.12 -1.66 -1.10
CA ALA A 174 -7.36 -0.50 -0.67
C ALA A 174 -8.24 0.45 0.17
N ARG A 175 -9.48 0.73 -0.27
CA ARG A 175 -10.44 1.53 0.49
C ARG A 175 -10.75 0.90 1.85
N ARG A 176 -10.89 -0.42 1.93
CA ARG A 176 -11.09 -1.14 3.17
C ARG A 176 -9.94 -0.94 4.14
N VAL A 177 -8.69 -1.13 3.69
CA VAL A 177 -7.50 -0.88 4.52
C VAL A 177 -7.44 0.55 5.04
N ILE A 178 -7.82 1.53 4.22
CA ILE A 178 -7.82 2.95 4.59
C ILE A 178 -8.91 3.25 5.64
N HIS A 179 -10.07 2.59 5.58
CA HIS A 179 -11.21 2.87 6.46
C HIS A 179 -11.26 2.01 7.73
N ASP A 180 -10.69 0.80 7.73
CA ASP A 180 -10.74 -0.11 8.89
C ASP A 180 -9.93 0.39 10.11
N GLU A 181 -9.08 1.42 9.96
CA GLU A 181 -8.36 2.03 11.08
C GLU A 181 -9.01 3.32 11.64
N THR A 182 -10.16 3.72 11.12
CA THR A 182 -10.90 4.89 11.63
C THR A 182 -11.94 4.53 12.70
N CYS A 183 -12.02 3.27 13.13
CA CYS A 183 -12.74 2.76 14.28
C CYS A 183 -11.79 2.29 15.38
#